data_4374bc86b9a7cc07aa2ec8398853d5db
#
_entry.id   4374bc86b9a7cc07aa2ec8398853d5db
#
_cell.length_a   1.000
_cell.length_b   1.000
_cell.length_c   1.000
_cell.angle_alpha   90.00
_cell.angle_beta   90.00
_cell.angle_gamma   90.00
#
_symmetry.space_group_name_H-M   'P 1'
#
loop_
_entity.id
_entity.type
_entity.pdbx_description
1 polymer ?
#
loop_
_entity_poly.entity_id
_entity_poly.type
_entity_poly.pdbx_seq_one_letter_code
_entity_poly.pdbx_strand_id
1 'polypeptide(L)'
;AARALIGTAYSELDCINLIKKVIRTAPGGDKRYTTAGTNELWNSFDSVPKYRHLIWRQSGISGAKPGMLAFMGVGTGDVSHTGLVTEQGTVIHSSKSRGGVVETALTAKAGWNGLGVHRMIAVGEVDGDKSADEEQTENSAEGEVVTVCAQGGLRMRKKPRGRYMKMILDGTRLVVLEEKGGWLRVEYRGYTGWVSGEYCCKAGED
;
A
#
# COMPACT_ATOMS: atom_id res chain seq x y z
N ALA A 1 0.70 -11.34 -13.49
CA ALA A 1 -0.76 -11.32 -13.73
C ALA A 1 -1.18 -10.07 -14.52
N ALA A 2 -0.96 -8.82 -14.02
CA ALA A 2 -1.44 -7.60 -14.70
C ALA A 2 -0.83 -7.38 -16.09
N ARG A 3 0.47 -7.63 -16.28
CA ARG A 3 1.15 -7.49 -17.59
C ARG A 3 0.53 -8.35 -18.70
N ALA A 4 0.04 -9.53 -18.36
CA ALA A 4 -0.62 -10.41 -19.32
C ALA A 4 -1.98 -9.88 -19.83
N LEU A 5 -2.49 -8.80 -19.23
CA LEU A 5 -3.75 -8.16 -19.58
C LEU A 5 -3.56 -6.90 -20.43
N ILE A 6 -2.32 -6.46 -20.66
CA ILE A 6 -2.02 -5.29 -21.52
C ILE A 6 -2.58 -5.56 -22.92
N GLY A 7 -3.27 -4.58 -23.48
CA GLY A 7 -3.97 -4.69 -24.79
C GLY A 7 -5.44 -5.13 -24.69
N THR A 8 -5.91 -5.60 -23.52
CA THR A 8 -7.35 -5.89 -23.34
C THR A 8 -8.17 -4.61 -23.49
N ALA A 9 -9.24 -4.65 -24.27
CA ALA A 9 -10.09 -3.48 -24.54
C ALA A 9 -10.75 -2.93 -23.26
N TYR A 10 -10.92 -1.61 -23.17
CA TYR A 10 -11.57 -0.97 -22.02
C TYR A 10 -13.01 -1.43 -21.79
N SER A 11 -13.74 -1.74 -22.87
CA SER A 11 -15.11 -2.27 -22.80
C SER A 11 -15.20 -3.64 -22.14
N GLU A 12 -14.11 -4.42 -22.20
CA GLU A 12 -14.04 -5.74 -21.57
C GLU A 12 -13.51 -5.65 -20.14
N LEU A 13 -12.59 -4.72 -19.87
CA LEU A 13 -11.88 -4.62 -18.63
C LEU A 13 -11.58 -3.16 -18.29
N ASP A 14 -12.50 -2.50 -17.57
CA ASP A 14 -12.27 -1.14 -17.05
C ASP A 14 -11.26 -1.14 -15.88
N CYS A 15 -10.95 0.04 -15.34
CA CYS A 15 -9.91 0.19 -14.31
C CYS A 15 -10.20 -0.62 -13.04
N ILE A 16 -11.45 -0.66 -12.55
CA ILE A 16 -11.78 -1.40 -11.34
C ILE A 16 -11.88 -2.90 -11.59
N ASN A 17 -12.36 -3.31 -12.75
CA ASN A 17 -12.42 -4.73 -13.13
C ASN A 17 -11.02 -5.31 -13.38
N LEU A 18 -10.07 -4.50 -13.86
CA LEU A 18 -8.66 -4.87 -13.92
C LEU A 18 -8.14 -5.25 -12.51
N ILE A 19 -8.36 -4.39 -11.51
CA ILE A 19 -7.92 -4.66 -10.14
C ILE A 19 -8.62 -5.89 -9.56
N LYS A 20 -9.94 -6.03 -9.76
CA LYS A 20 -10.66 -7.25 -9.36
C LYS A 20 -10.05 -8.51 -9.99
N LYS A 21 -9.72 -8.46 -11.28
CA LYS A 21 -9.13 -9.60 -11.99
C LYS A 21 -7.75 -9.93 -11.44
N VAL A 22 -6.91 -8.93 -11.21
CA VAL A 22 -5.58 -9.11 -10.59
C VAL A 22 -5.70 -9.79 -9.21
N ILE A 23 -6.58 -9.28 -8.34
CA ILE A 23 -6.79 -9.85 -7.00
C ILE A 23 -7.29 -11.30 -7.08
N ARG A 24 -8.24 -11.58 -7.99
CA ARG A 24 -8.83 -12.92 -8.16
C ARG A 24 -7.84 -13.94 -8.69
N THR A 25 -6.83 -13.52 -9.45
CA THR A 25 -5.84 -14.39 -10.11
C THR A 25 -4.49 -14.40 -9.40
N ALA A 26 -4.28 -13.53 -8.41
CA ALA A 26 -3.07 -13.53 -7.61
C ALA A 26 -2.93 -14.85 -6.81
N PRO A 27 -1.71 -15.34 -6.56
CA PRO A 27 -1.48 -16.43 -5.63
C PRO A 27 -2.13 -16.13 -4.27
N GLY A 28 -2.97 -17.03 -3.76
CA GLY A 28 -3.72 -16.81 -2.52
C GLY A 28 -4.88 -15.82 -2.61
N GLY A 29 -5.18 -15.28 -3.80
CA GLY A 29 -6.27 -14.34 -4.02
C GLY A 29 -7.65 -14.96 -3.88
N ASP A 30 -8.65 -14.16 -3.49
CA ASP A 30 -10.03 -14.60 -3.41
C ASP A 30 -10.70 -14.51 -4.79
N LYS A 31 -10.98 -15.68 -5.40
CA LYS A 31 -11.65 -15.78 -6.72
C LYS A 31 -13.00 -15.07 -6.79
N ARG A 32 -13.63 -14.78 -5.63
CA ARG A 32 -14.93 -14.11 -5.52
C ARG A 32 -14.81 -12.65 -5.10
N TYR A 33 -13.58 -12.10 -4.96
CA TYR A 33 -13.38 -10.72 -4.56
C TYR A 33 -14.19 -9.76 -5.44
N THR A 34 -14.85 -8.79 -4.84
CA THR A 34 -15.59 -7.73 -5.52
C THR A 34 -15.57 -6.43 -4.74
N THR A 35 -15.71 -5.32 -5.46
CA THR A 35 -15.90 -3.96 -4.96
C THR A 35 -16.74 -3.20 -5.98
N ALA A 36 -17.53 -2.22 -5.55
CA ALA A 36 -18.45 -1.52 -6.44
C ALA A 36 -17.75 -0.55 -7.39
N GLY A 37 -16.62 0.05 -6.95
CA GLY A 37 -15.87 1.00 -7.78
C GLY A 37 -14.62 1.50 -7.07
N THR A 38 -13.94 2.44 -7.73
CA THR A 38 -12.70 3.05 -7.22
C THR A 38 -12.89 3.82 -5.92
N ASN A 39 -14.01 4.52 -5.75
CA ASN A 39 -14.35 5.21 -4.51
C ASN A 39 -14.55 4.23 -3.35
N GLU A 40 -15.25 3.13 -3.59
CA GLU A 40 -15.45 2.09 -2.58
C GLU A 40 -14.12 1.44 -2.21
N LEU A 41 -13.31 1.06 -3.22
CA LEU A 41 -11.99 0.51 -3.02
C LEU A 41 -11.09 1.47 -2.23
N TRP A 42 -11.01 2.74 -2.61
CA TRP A 42 -10.22 3.74 -1.90
C TRP A 42 -10.66 3.94 -0.46
N ASN A 43 -11.97 4.02 -0.24
CA ASN A 43 -12.54 4.20 1.10
C ASN A 43 -12.57 2.91 1.91
N SER A 44 -12.28 1.76 1.29
CA SER A 44 -12.32 0.44 1.93
C SER A 44 -13.69 0.12 2.55
N PHE A 45 -14.76 0.60 1.91
CA PHE A 45 -16.15 0.37 2.28
C PHE A 45 -16.79 -0.65 1.36
N ASP A 46 -16.12 -1.77 1.15
CA ASP A 46 -16.68 -2.83 0.33
C ASP A 46 -18.08 -3.23 0.82
N SER A 47 -19.03 -3.31 -0.10
CA SER A 47 -20.40 -3.73 0.15
C SER A 47 -20.51 -5.13 0.76
N VAL A 48 -19.47 -5.95 0.56
CA VAL A 48 -19.33 -7.27 1.16
C VAL A 48 -18.54 -7.16 2.47
N PRO A 49 -19.13 -7.48 3.63
CA PRO A 49 -18.51 -7.27 4.95
C PRO A 49 -17.11 -7.86 5.10
N LYS A 50 -16.83 -9.03 4.49
CA LYS A 50 -15.51 -9.67 4.55
C LYS A 50 -14.41 -8.91 3.82
N TYR A 51 -14.75 -7.98 2.93
CA TYR A 51 -13.79 -7.18 2.18
C TYR A 51 -13.56 -5.79 2.76
N ARG A 52 -14.26 -5.44 3.84
CA ARG A 52 -14.08 -4.16 4.51
C ARG A 52 -12.66 -4.03 5.06
N HIS A 53 -12.12 -2.80 4.94
CA HIS A 53 -10.80 -2.45 5.47
C HIS A 53 -9.64 -3.26 4.87
N LEU A 54 -9.77 -3.72 3.62
CA LEU A 54 -8.71 -4.45 2.92
C LEU A 54 -7.60 -3.56 2.34
N ILE A 55 -7.85 -2.25 2.23
CA ILE A 55 -6.88 -1.33 1.64
C ILE A 55 -6.31 -0.37 2.70
N TRP A 56 -5.01 -0.20 2.68
CA TRP A 56 -4.29 0.86 3.36
C TRP A 56 -3.91 1.93 2.35
N ARG A 57 -4.09 3.21 2.68
CA ARG A 57 -3.99 4.30 1.73
C ARG A 57 -3.19 5.47 2.25
N GLN A 58 -2.53 6.16 1.33
CA GLN A 58 -1.86 7.42 1.56
C GLN A 58 -2.14 8.40 0.41
N SER A 59 -2.17 9.69 0.69
CA SER A 59 -2.13 10.76 -0.31
C SER A 59 -0.72 10.91 -0.86
N GLY A 60 -0.61 11.24 -2.17
CA GLY A 60 0.66 11.31 -2.88
C GLY A 60 1.16 9.96 -3.36
N ILE A 61 2.21 9.98 -4.17
CA ILE A 61 2.80 8.82 -4.84
C ILE A 61 4.23 8.51 -4.39
N SER A 62 4.74 9.23 -3.38
CA SER A 62 6.07 8.99 -2.82
C SER A 62 6.13 7.64 -2.11
N GLY A 63 7.21 6.89 -2.30
CA GLY A 63 7.37 5.56 -1.72
C GLY A 63 6.50 4.51 -2.40
N ALA A 64 6.16 4.69 -3.68
CA ALA A 64 5.46 3.67 -4.45
C ALA A 64 6.31 2.41 -4.58
N LYS A 65 5.72 1.26 -4.25
CA LYS A 65 6.35 -0.06 -4.38
C LYS A 65 5.55 -0.95 -5.32
N PRO A 66 6.17 -1.93 -5.98
CA PRO A 66 5.47 -2.91 -6.82
C PRO A 66 4.35 -3.61 -6.04
N GLY A 67 3.21 -3.80 -6.68
CA GLY A 67 2.03 -4.38 -6.05
C GLY A 67 1.14 -3.39 -5.30
N MET A 68 1.58 -2.16 -5.07
CA MET A 68 0.67 -1.10 -4.60
C MET A 68 -0.34 -0.72 -5.68
N LEU A 69 -1.49 -0.25 -5.26
CA LEU A 69 -2.47 0.40 -6.14
C LEU A 69 -2.17 1.89 -6.19
N ALA A 70 -2.16 2.45 -7.40
CA ALA A 70 -2.13 3.90 -7.63
C ALA A 70 -3.55 4.41 -7.87
N PHE A 71 -3.82 5.66 -7.45
CA PHE A 71 -5.13 6.28 -7.54
C PHE A 71 -5.05 7.71 -8.09
N MET A 72 -6.10 8.13 -8.82
CA MET A 72 -6.33 9.51 -9.24
C MET A 72 -7.59 10.06 -8.59
N GLY A 73 -7.64 11.39 -8.39
CA GLY A 73 -8.80 12.07 -7.81
C GLY A 73 -8.84 12.05 -6.28
N VAL A 74 -7.75 11.64 -5.63
CA VAL A 74 -7.68 11.66 -4.15
C VAL A 74 -7.76 13.10 -3.64
N GLY A 75 -8.67 13.34 -2.70
CA GLY A 75 -8.91 14.66 -2.12
C GLY A 75 -9.95 15.52 -2.88
N THR A 76 -10.44 15.08 -4.03
CA THR A 76 -11.47 15.82 -4.80
C THR A 76 -12.91 15.45 -4.45
N GLY A 77 -13.09 14.40 -3.63
CA GLY A 77 -14.41 13.80 -3.36
C GLY A 77 -14.76 12.64 -4.31
N ASP A 78 -14.03 12.50 -5.42
CA ASP A 78 -14.21 11.43 -6.40
C ASP A 78 -12.88 10.80 -6.80
N VAL A 79 -12.61 9.61 -6.30
CA VAL A 79 -11.46 8.80 -6.73
C VAL A 79 -11.86 8.06 -8.00
N SER A 80 -11.50 8.66 -9.12
CA SER A 80 -12.03 8.31 -10.43
C SER A 80 -11.28 7.18 -11.15
N HIS A 81 -10.05 6.87 -10.73
CA HIS A 81 -9.20 5.93 -11.45
C HIS A 81 -8.24 5.16 -10.53
N THR A 82 -7.86 3.97 -10.97
CA THR A 82 -6.89 3.11 -10.26
C THR A 82 -6.06 2.27 -11.22
N GLY A 83 -4.87 1.88 -10.78
CA GLY A 83 -3.97 0.98 -11.49
C GLY A 83 -3.03 0.26 -10.53
N LEU A 84 -2.22 -0.67 -11.04
CA LEU A 84 -1.26 -1.45 -10.27
C LEU A 84 0.16 -0.96 -10.55
N VAL A 85 0.91 -0.64 -9.50
CA VAL A 85 2.33 -0.25 -9.58
C VAL A 85 3.17 -1.48 -9.93
N THR A 86 4.12 -1.29 -10.85
CA THR A 86 5.03 -2.34 -11.34
C THR A 86 6.41 -2.23 -10.73
N GLU A 87 7.25 -3.23 -10.97
CA GLU A 87 8.65 -3.27 -10.54
C GLU A 87 9.50 -2.13 -11.17
N GLN A 88 9.07 -1.60 -12.32
CA GLN A 88 9.73 -0.49 -13.01
C GLN A 88 9.26 0.89 -12.50
N GLY A 89 8.45 0.94 -11.45
CA GLY A 89 7.87 2.20 -10.97
C GLY A 89 6.85 2.84 -11.93
N THR A 90 6.29 2.05 -12.83
CA THR A 90 5.20 2.42 -13.74
C THR A 90 3.86 1.94 -13.20
N VAL A 91 2.75 2.24 -13.90
CA VAL A 91 1.41 1.79 -13.53
C VAL A 91 0.76 1.06 -14.70
N ILE A 92 0.29 -0.17 -14.46
CA ILE A 92 -0.62 -0.85 -15.37
C ILE A 92 -2.05 -0.50 -14.98
N HIS A 93 -2.78 0.10 -15.90
CA HIS A 93 -4.17 0.52 -15.69
C HIS A 93 -5.00 0.39 -16.96
N SER A 94 -6.32 0.28 -16.81
CA SER A 94 -7.21 0.30 -17.96
C SER A 94 -7.69 1.72 -18.23
N SER A 95 -7.21 2.31 -19.30
CA SER A 95 -7.45 3.70 -19.69
C SER A 95 -8.52 3.81 -20.79
N LYS A 96 -9.62 4.50 -20.50
CA LYS A 96 -10.68 4.74 -21.48
C LYS A 96 -10.15 5.52 -22.69
N SER A 97 -9.35 6.56 -22.47
CA SER A 97 -8.79 7.41 -23.54
C SER A 97 -7.74 6.70 -24.41
N ARG A 98 -7.12 5.62 -23.90
CA ARG A 98 -6.16 4.79 -24.64
C ARG A 98 -6.78 3.49 -25.16
N GLY A 99 -8.08 3.30 -24.96
CA GLY A 99 -8.85 2.18 -25.48
C GLY A 99 -8.74 0.88 -24.71
N GLY A 100 -7.94 0.80 -23.62
CA GLY A 100 -7.78 -0.46 -22.87
C GLY A 100 -6.67 -0.44 -21.82
N VAL A 101 -6.19 -1.63 -21.51
CA VAL A 101 -5.13 -1.85 -20.52
C VAL A 101 -3.78 -1.48 -21.10
N VAL A 102 -3.11 -0.53 -20.45
CA VAL A 102 -1.81 0.02 -20.83
C VAL A 102 -0.89 0.13 -19.63
N GLU A 103 0.40 0.28 -19.89
CA GLU A 103 1.39 0.63 -18.88
C GLU A 103 1.86 2.08 -19.14
N THR A 104 1.89 2.91 -18.09
CA THR A 104 2.28 4.32 -18.16
C THR A 104 3.14 4.72 -16.99
N ALA A 105 3.84 5.86 -17.09
CA ALA A 105 4.63 6.39 -15.99
C ALA A 105 3.76 6.75 -14.77
N LEU A 106 4.23 6.43 -13.57
CA LEU A 106 3.63 6.85 -12.30
C LEU A 106 4.13 8.26 -11.96
N THR A 107 3.40 9.29 -12.38
CA THR A 107 3.77 10.68 -12.10
C THR A 107 2.58 11.52 -11.66
N ALA A 108 2.82 12.52 -10.82
CA ALA A 108 1.79 13.48 -10.42
C ALA A 108 1.25 14.27 -11.62
N LYS A 109 2.11 14.55 -12.62
CA LYS A 109 1.72 15.22 -13.87
C LYS A 109 0.69 14.41 -14.68
N ALA A 110 0.74 13.09 -14.59
CA ALA A 110 -0.24 12.19 -15.21
C ALA A 110 -1.55 12.07 -14.41
N GLY A 111 -1.66 12.75 -13.25
CA GLY A 111 -2.84 12.76 -12.39
C GLY A 111 -2.81 11.76 -11.25
N TRP A 112 -1.76 10.95 -11.11
CA TRP A 112 -1.62 10.02 -10.00
C TRP A 112 -1.33 10.78 -8.70
N ASN A 113 -2.17 10.61 -7.68
CA ASN A 113 -2.06 11.38 -6.44
C ASN A 113 -2.42 10.60 -5.17
N GLY A 114 -2.52 9.29 -5.25
CA GLY A 114 -2.70 8.41 -4.10
C GLY A 114 -2.11 7.03 -4.31
N LEU A 115 -1.71 6.39 -3.21
CA LEU A 115 -1.27 4.99 -3.18
C LEU A 115 -2.08 4.20 -2.16
N GLY A 116 -2.25 2.91 -2.41
CA GLY A 116 -2.87 1.98 -1.50
C GLY A 116 -2.21 0.62 -1.50
N VAL A 117 -2.09 0.00 -0.32
CA VAL A 117 -1.70 -1.40 -0.18
C VAL A 117 -2.97 -2.22 0.01
N HIS A 118 -3.22 -3.12 -0.91
CA HIS A 118 -4.35 -4.05 -0.79
C HIS A 118 -3.89 -5.36 -0.17
N ARG A 119 -4.54 -5.82 0.90
CA ARG A 119 -4.14 -7.01 1.68
C ARG A 119 -4.02 -8.31 0.86
N MET A 120 -4.69 -8.38 -0.27
CA MET A 120 -4.68 -9.56 -1.14
C MET A 120 -3.65 -9.45 -2.26
N ILE A 121 -2.82 -8.42 -2.28
CA ILE A 121 -1.76 -8.23 -3.27
C ILE A 121 -0.43 -8.10 -2.51
N ALA A 122 0.54 -8.94 -2.85
CA ALA A 122 1.89 -8.82 -2.31
C ALA A 122 2.52 -7.51 -2.80
N VAL A 123 3.19 -6.79 -1.90
CA VAL A 123 3.97 -5.60 -2.21
C VAL A 123 5.43 -6.01 -2.23
N GLY A 124 6.10 -5.78 -3.37
CA GLY A 124 7.50 -6.13 -3.59
C GLY A 124 8.45 -4.99 -3.22
N GLU A 125 9.73 -5.30 -3.26
CA GLU A 125 10.81 -4.31 -3.25
C GLU A 125 11.04 -3.80 -4.69
N VAL A 126 11.47 -2.54 -4.87
CA VAL A 126 11.91 -2.04 -6.18
C VAL A 126 13.36 -2.48 -6.41
N ASP A 127 13.60 -3.21 -7.51
CA ASP A 127 14.97 -3.47 -7.97
C ASP A 127 15.62 -2.13 -8.38
N GLY A 128 16.45 -1.58 -7.50
CA GLY A 128 17.19 -0.34 -7.80
C GLY A 128 17.16 0.76 -6.75
N ASP A 129 16.35 0.64 -5.71
CA ASP A 129 16.34 1.62 -4.62
C ASP A 129 17.33 1.25 -3.49
N LYS A 130 18.60 1.06 -3.87
CA LYS A 130 19.72 1.04 -2.91
C LYS A 130 20.16 2.45 -2.48
N SER A 131 19.48 3.50 -2.95
CA SER A 131 19.94 4.88 -2.76
C SER A 131 19.00 5.79 -1.96
N ALA A 132 17.91 5.29 -1.39
CA ALA A 132 17.02 6.11 -0.56
C ALA A 132 16.81 5.58 0.87
N ASP A 133 17.28 4.38 1.21
CA ASP A 133 17.20 3.83 2.56
C ASP A 133 18.54 3.88 3.33
N GLU A 134 19.64 4.33 2.71
CA GLU A 134 20.93 4.50 3.39
C GLU A 134 21.16 5.91 3.97
N GLU A 135 20.23 6.83 3.81
CA GLU A 135 20.21 8.07 4.60
C GLU A 135 19.22 7.98 5.77
N GLN A 136 19.19 6.82 6.42
CA GLN A 136 18.87 6.80 7.83
C GLN A 136 20.10 7.28 8.55
N THR A 137 20.09 8.59 8.86
CA THR A 137 20.96 9.14 9.90
C THR A 137 21.33 8.06 10.90
N GLU A 138 22.64 7.74 10.92
CA GLU A 138 23.29 7.20 12.10
C GLU A 138 23.10 8.22 13.23
N ASN A 139 21.93 8.24 13.79
CA ASN A 139 21.72 8.78 15.10
C ASN A 139 21.75 7.56 16.03
N SER A 140 22.92 7.33 16.56
CA SER A 140 23.22 6.38 17.61
C SER A 140 22.36 6.63 18.85
N ALA A 141 21.10 6.16 18.79
CA ALA A 141 20.33 5.80 19.95
C ALA A 141 20.38 4.26 20.01
N GLU A 142 21.08 3.73 21.02
CA GLU A 142 21.02 2.32 21.41
C GLU A 142 19.57 1.97 21.77
N GLY A 143 18.75 1.68 20.76
CA GLY A 143 17.37 1.27 20.89
C GLY A 143 17.16 -0.13 20.29
N GLU A 144 16.36 -0.95 20.94
CA GLU A 144 15.94 -2.24 20.41
C GLU A 144 15.28 -2.03 19.03
N VAL A 145 15.72 -2.79 18.01
CA VAL A 145 15.14 -2.72 16.65
C VAL A 145 14.14 -3.87 16.50
N VAL A 146 12.94 -3.53 16.07
CA VAL A 146 11.89 -4.49 15.73
C VAL A 146 11.51 -4.37 14.26
N THR A 147 11.04 -5.46 13.67
CA THR A 147 10.50 -5.49 12.30
C THR A 147 8.98 -5.59 12.35
N VAL A 148 8.29 -4.82 11.54
CA VAL A 148 6.84 -4.96 11.39
C VAL A 148 6.51 -6.30 10.74
N CYS A 149 5.79 -7.17 11.44
CA CYS A 149 5.37 -8.50 11.00
C CYS A 149 3.84 -8.54 10.90
N ALA A 150 3.29 -7.64 10.10
CA ALA A 150 1.85 -7.50 9.93
C ALA A 150 1.51 -7.46 8.44
N GLN A 151 1.03 -8.57 7.88
CA GLN A 151 0.54 -8.60 6.50
C GLN A 151 -0.47 -7.47 6.28
N GLY A 152 -0.12 -6.49 5.41
CA GLY A 152 -0.90 -5.29 5.15
C GLY A 152 -0.54 -4.08 6.00
N GLY A 153 0.53 -4.17 6.83
CA GLY A 153 1.10 -3.06 7.58
C GLY A 153 0.51 -2.84 8.98
N LEU A 154 1.19 -1.99 9.74
CA LEU A 154 0.93 -1.72 11.15
C LEU A 154 0.50 -0.26 11.36
N ARG A 155 -0.56 -0.05 12.15
CA ARG A 155 -1.08 1.29 12.46
C ARG A 155 -0.25 1.98 13.53
N MET A 156 0.37 3.09 13.16
CA MET A 156 0.97 4.03 14.11
C MET A 156 -0.11 4.96 14.67
N ARG A 157 -0.09 5.19 15.99
CA ARG A 157 -1.08 5.98 16.71
C ARG A 157 -0.42 7.06 17.57
N LYS A 158 -1.15 8.14 17.91
CA LYS A 158 -0.64 9.21 18.79
C LYS A 158 -0.35 8.73 20.22
N LYS A 159 -1.08 7.74 20.70
CA LYS A 159 -0.90 7.07 22.00
C LYS A 159 -1.46 5.65 21.90
N PRO A 160 -1.13 4.73 22.83
CA PRO A 160 -1.73 3.40 22.91
C PRO A 160 -3.25 3.46 22.77
N ARG A 161 -3.82 2.65 21.85
CA ARG A 161 -5.26 2.63 21.52
C ARG A 161 -5.86 3.97 21.05
N GLY A 162 -5.01 5.00 20.82
CA GLY A 162 -5.44 6.34 20.46
C GLY A 162 -5.69 6.55 18.96
N ARG A 163 -5.79 7.84 18.58
CA ARG A 163 -6.05 8.26 17.21
C ARG A 163 -4.95 7.76 16.26
N TYR A 164 -5.36 7.21 15.13
CA TYR A 164 -4.51 6.82 14.00
C TYR A 164 -3.69 8.01 13.47
N MET A 165 -2.44 7.76 13.13
CA MET A 165 -1.52 8.73 12.52
C MET A 165 -1.09 8.31 11.13
N LYS A 166 -0.42 7.15 11.03
CA LYS A 166 0.18 6.63 9.80
C LYS A 166 0.11 5.11 9.77
N MET A 167 0.30 4.56 8.57
CA MET A 167 0.57 3.16 8.34
C MET A 167 2.07 2.95 8.15
N ILE A 168 2.58 1.91 8.76
CA ILE A 168 3.94 1.41 8.59
C ILE A 168 3.82 0.08 7.86
N LEU A 169 4.54 -0.08 6.77
CA LEU A 169 4.44 -1.28 5.94
C LEU A 169 5.05 -2.50 6.64
N ASP A 170 4.56 -3.68 6.25
CA ASP A 170 5.15 -4.96 6.64
C ASP A 170 6.62 -5.03 6.23
N GLY A 171 7.47 -5.68 7.05
CA GLY A 171 8.91 -5.73 6.83
C GLY A 171 9.68 -4.46 7.21
N THR A 172 9.01 -3.35 7.59
CA THR A 172 9.70 -2.11 8.01
C THR A 172 10.41 -2.31 9.35
N ARG A 173 11.70 -1.95 9.41
CA ARG A 173 12.47 -1.92 10.66
C ARG A 173 12.19 -0.62 11.41
N LEU A 174 11.99 -0.73 12.71
CA LEU A 174 11.66 0.38 13.61
C LEU A 174 12.59 0.37 14.81
N VAL A 175 13.09 1.53 15.20
CA VAL A 175 13.80 1.70 16.47
C VAL A 175 12.77 1.95 17.54
N VAL A 176 12.81 1.14 18.61
CA VAL A 176 11.93 1.26 19.76
C VAL A 176 12.50 2.31 20.72
N LEU A 177 11.74 3.36 20.95
CA LEU A 177 12.09 4.45 21.86
C LEU A 177 11.58 4.18 23.30
N GLU A 178 10.45 3.48 23.41
CA GLU A 178 9.78 3.20 24.69
C GLU A 178 8.84 1.99 24.51
N GLU A 179 8.74 1.14 25.53
CA GLU A 179 7.73 0.09 25.59
C GLU A 179 6.80 0.33 26.79
N LYS A 180 5.48 0.21 26.55
CA LYS A 180 4.47 0.36 27.59
C LYS A 180 3.22 -0.47 27.31
N GLY A 181 2.97 -1.45 28.16
CA GLY A 181 1.74 -2.25 28.09
C GLY A 181 1.50 -2.94 26.74
N GLY A 182 2.55 -3.53 26.15
CA GLY A 182 2.49 -4.18 24.84
C GLY A 182 2.45 -3.23 23.65
N TRP A 183 2.63 -1.92 23.88
CA TRP A 183 2.78 -0.91 22.86
C TRP A 183 4.21 -0.40 22.80
N LEU A 184 4.73 -0.25 21.57
CA LEU A 184 6.07 0.26 21.29
C LEU A 184 5.95 1.68 20.76
N ARG A 185 6.67 2.62 21.38
CA ARG A 185 6.86 3.96 20.86
C ARG A 185 8.01 3.91 19.87
N VAL A 186 7.75 4.33 18.64
CA VAL A 186 8.71 4.22 17.55
C VAL A 186 8.80 5.54 16.80
N GLU A 187 9.91 5.73 16.12
CA GLU A 187 10.07 6.76 15.11
C GLU A 187 9.95 6.16 13.72
N TYR A 188 9.21 6.82 12.84
CA TYR A 188 9.05 6.40 11.46
C TYR A 188 8.92 7.62 10.54
N ARG A 189 9.91 7.83 9.66
CA ARG A 189 9.95 8.94 8.70
C ARG A 189 9.67 10.30 9.33
N GLY A 190 10.38 10.62 10.44
CA GLY A 190 10.26 11.88 11.17
C GLY A 190 8.97 12.02 12.00
N TYR A 191 8.20 10.95 12.17
CA TYR A 191 7.02 10.93 13.04
C TYR A 191 7.26 9.99 14.21
N THR A 192 7.01 10.48 15.43
CA THR A 192 7.02 9.64 16.63
C THR A 192 5.60 9.24 16.99
N GLY A 193 5.38 7.96 17.27
CA GLY A 193 4.07 7.45 17.66
C GLY A 193 4.14 6.03 18.21
N TRP A 194 2.98 5.43 18.45
CA TRP A 194 2.82 4.14 19.11
C TRP A 194 2.29 3.09 18.14
N VAL A 195 2.89 1.90 18.17
CA VAL A 195 2.46 0.71 17.44
C VAL A 195 2.19 -0.43 18.42
N SER A 196 1.33 -1.39 18.06
CA SER A 196 1.13 -2.59 18.87
C SER A 196 2.32 -3.54 18.70
N GLY A 197 2.96 -3.93 19.78
CA GLY A 197 4.07 -4.88 19.78
C GLY A 197 3.71 -6.28 19.30
N GLU A 198 2.42 -6.66 19.35
CA GLU A 198 1.92 -7.95 18.84
C GLU A 198 2.18 -8.16 17.33
N TYR A 199 2.38 -7.06 16.60
CA TYR A 199 2.63 -7.06 15.16
C TYR A 199 4.07 -6.69 14.82
N CYS A 200 4.97 -6.81 15.79
CA CYS A 200 6.39 -6.56 15.63
C CYS A 200 7.17 -7.82 16.00
N CYS A 201 8.09 -8.22 15.13
CA CYS A 201 9.03 -9.30 15.37
C CYS A 201 10.37 -8.73 15.85
N LYS A 202 10.99 -9.34 16.86
CA LYS A 202 12.35 -8.99 17.27
C LYS A 202 13.35 -9.51 16.25
N ALA A 203 14.41 -8.78 16.00
CA ALA A 203 15.48 -9.24 15.13
C ALA A 203 16.16 -10.46 15.82
N GLY A 204 15.96 -11.67 15.26
CA GLY A 204 16.65 -12.88 15.71
C GLY A 204 15.78 -14.05 16.18
N GLU A 205 14.45 -13.99 16.06
CA GLU A 205 13.59 -15.15 16.26
C GLU A 205 13.02 -15.62 14.90
N ASP A 206 13.80 -16.43 14.19
CA ASP A 206 13.35 -17.35 13.15
C ASP A 206 13.22 -18.77 13.73
#